data_8d8be9d664a8027d402c02f9e758a6f2
#
_entry.id   8d8be9d664a8027d402c02f9e758a6f2
#
_cell.length_a   1.000
_cell.length_b   1.000
_cell.length_c   1.000
_cell.angle_alpha   90.00
_cell.angle_beta   90.00
_cell.angle_gamma   90.00
#
_symmetry.space_group_name_H-M   'P 1'
#
loop_
_entity.id
_entity.type
_entity.pdbx_description
1 polymer ?
#
loop_
_entity_poly.entity_id
_entity_poly.type
_entity_poly.pdbx_seq_one_letter_code
_entity_poly.pdbx_strand_id
1 'polypeptide(L)'
;MTVQEIQEIGFEKAVFGGYDMKSVDTFLERVAEEFASMQKENAALKAKMKVLVDKIEEYRGVEDGMRRALMSAQTIAQDTIDKAKKEADQIVSSAKNETENKVKDTQDEIA
;
A
#
# COMPACT_ATOMS: atom_id res chain seq x y z
N MET A 1 -33.14 -10.36 -11.89
CA MET A 1 -33.39 -10.57 -13.35
C MET A 1 -32.06 -10.78 -14.06
N THR A 2 -31.98 -11.81 -14.91
CA THR A 2 -30.78 -12.10 -15.68
C THR A 2 -30.91 -11.61 -17.13
N VAL A 3 -29.77 -11.46 -17.81
CA VAL A 3 -29.76 -11.13 -19.23
C VAL A 3 -30.50 -12.20 -20.04
N GLN A 4 -30.35 -13.47 -19.65
CA GLN A 4 -31.02 -14.57 -20.29
C GLN A 4 -32.56 -14.48 -20.18
N GLU A 5 -33.08 -14.09 -19.04
CA GLU A 5 -34.49 -13.85 -18.85
C GLU A 5 -35.01 -12.74 -19.77
N ILE A 6 -34.26 -11.69 -19.95
CA ILE A 6 -34.61 -10.58 -20.85
C ILE A 6 -34.61 -11.05 -22.29
N GLN A 7 -33.61 -11.83 -22.71
CA GLN A 7 -33.49 -12.33 -24.07
C GLN A 7 -34.54 -13.39 -24.45
N GLU A 8 -34.99 -14.17 -23.48
CA GLU A 8 -35.93 -15.28 -23.69
C GLU A 8 -37.38 -14.91 -23.39
N ILE A 9 -37.66 -13.69 -22.95
CA ILE A 9 -39.03 -13.28 -22.61
C ILE A 9 -39.95 -13.36 -23.82
N GLY A 10 -41.11 -13.98 -23.61
CA GLY A 10 -42.20 -13.97 -24.56
C GLY A 10 -43.39 -13.21 -24.01
N PHE A 11 -44.14 -12.57 -24.86
CA PHE A 11 -45.34 -11.83 -24.48
C PHE A 11 -46.59 -12.49 -25.06
N GLU A 12 -47.68 -12.40 -24.34
CA GLU A 12 -48.98 -12.87 -24.79
C GLU A 12 -49.44 -12.05 -25.99
N LYS A 13 -50.09 -12.72 -26.97
CA LYS A 13 -50.66 -12.04 -28.13
C LYS A 13 -51.98 -11.36 -27.75
N ALA A 14 -52.21 -10.16 -28.29
CA ALA A 14 -53.51 -9.49 -28.20
C ALA A 14 -54.55 -10.15 -29.08
N VAL A 15 -55.83 -9.92 -28.77
CA VAL A 15 -56.96 -10.49 -29.53
C VAL A 15 -56.98 -10.02 -30.96
N PHE A 16 -56.56 -8.76 -31.27
CA PHE A 16 -56.55 -8.16 -32.61
C PHE A 16 -55.15 -8.05 -33.25
N GLY A 17 -54.25 -8.94 -32.88
CA GLY A 17 -52.87 -8.89 -33.35
C GLY A 17 -51.96 -8.09 -32.46
N GLY A 18 -50.65 -8.33 -32.54
CA GLY A 18 -49.67 -7.74 -31.65
C GLY A 18 -49.60 -8.47 -30.31
N TYR A 19 -48.99 -7.84 -29.33
CA TYR A 19 -48.81 -8.39 -27.98
C TYR A 19 -49.70 -7.70 -26.97
N ASP A 20 -50.03 -8.39 -25.90
CA ASP A 20 -50.81 -7.82 -24.79
C ASP A 20 -50.03 -6.68 -24.13
N MET A 21 -50.57 -5.46 -24.20
CA MET A 21 -49.93 -4.27 -23.63
C MET A 21 -49.64 -4.42 -22.14
N LYS A 22 -50.56 -5.04 -21.39
CA LYS A 22 -50.41 -5.22 -19.97
C LYS A 22 -49.23 -6.11 -19.60
N SER A 23 -49.02 -7.19 -20.34
CA SER A 23 -47.88 -8.07 -20.13
C SER A 23 -46.56 -7.40 -20.49
N VAL A 24 -46.53 -6.60 -21.54
CA VAL A 24 -45.38 -5.80 -21.95
C VAL A 24 -45.07 -4.75 -20.90
N ASP A 25 -46.05 -4.00 -20.43
CA ASP A 25 -45.87 -2.98 -19.43
C ASP A 25 -45.38 -3.54 -18.11
N THR A 26 -45.93 -4.66 -17.68
CA THR A 26 -45.48 -5.38 -16.44
C THR A 26 -44.03 -5.79 -16.54
N PHE A 27 -43.63 -6.31 -17.68
CA PHE A 27 -42.24 -6.71 -17.94
C PHE A 27 -41.30 -5.49 -17.92
N LEU A 28 -41.70 -4.41 -18.60
CA LEU A 28 -40.90 -3.18 -18.63
C LEU A 28 -40.75 -2.56 -17.25
N GLU A 29 -41.78 -2.61 -16.40
CA GLU A 29 -41.69 -2.17 -15.02
C GLU A 29 -40.67 -2.98 -14.23
N ARG A 30 -40.65 -4.32 -14.41
CA ARG A 30 -39.65 -5.18 -13.80
C ARG A 30 -38.23 -4.83 -14.30
N VAL A 31 -38.06 -4.61 -15.59
CA VAL A 31 -36.78 -4.20 -16.16
C VAL A 31 -36.32 -2.87 -15.56
N ALA A 32 -37.22 -1.90 -15.44
CA ALA A 32 -36.92 -0.58 -14.87
C ALA A 32 -36.51 -0.71 -13.40
N GLU A 33 -37.18 -1.52 -12.60
CA GLU A 33 -36.86 -1.77 -11.19
C GLU A 33 -35.49 -2.42 -11.05
N GLU A 34 -35.20 -3.45 -11.86
CA GLU A 34 -33.91 -4.14 -11.85
C GLU A 34 -32.79 -3.21 -12.32
N PHE A 35 -33.05 -2.39 -13.32
CA PHE A 35 -32.07 -1.40 -13.78
C PHE A 35 -31.77 -0.38 -12.69
N ALA A 36 -32.80 0.13 -12.00
CA ALA A 36 -32.61 1.05 -10.87
C ALA A 36 -31.81 0.42 -9.73
N SER A 37 -32.11 -0.85 -9.43
CA SER A 37 -31.39 -1.61 -8.43
C SER A 37 -29.91 -1.77 -8.79
N MET A 38 -29.65 -2.12 -10.06
CA MET A 38 -28.27 -2.25 -10.57
C MET A 38 -27.51 -0.93 -10.55
N GLN A 39 -28.20 0.18 -10.85
CA GLN A 39 -27.59 1.52 -10.75
C GLN A 39 -27.16 1.82 -9.32
N LYS A 40 -28.01 1.50 -8.34
CA LYS A 40 -27.68 1.67 -6.91
C LYS A 40 -26.50 0.81 -6.49
N GLU A 41 -26.49 -0.46 -6.87
CA GLU A 41 -25.37 -1.37 -6.58
C GLU A 41 -24.08 -0.87 -7.24
N ASN A 42 -24.17 -0.40 -8.49
CA ASN A 42 -23.02 0.12 -9.21
C ASN A 42 -22.46 1.36 -8.52
N ALA A 43 -23.33 2.29 -8.11
CA ALA A 43 -22.90 3.48 -7.37
C ALA A 43 -22.26 3.12 -6.03
N ALA A 44 -22.84 2.14 -5.31
CA ALA A 44 -22.27 1.65 -4.05
C ALA A 44 -20.91 1.00 -4.25
N LEU A 45 -20.75 0.18 -5.28
CA LEU A 45 -19.48 -0.46 -5.62
C LEU A 45 -18.41 0.57 -5.99
N LYS A 46 -18.77 1.57 -6.77
CA LYS A 46 -17.86 2.68 -7.12
C LYS A 46 -17.40 3.46 -5.90
N ALA A 47 -18.30 3.72 -4.97
CA ALA A 47 -17.97 4.38 -3.71
C ALA A 47 -17.01 3.54 -2.87
N LYS A 48 -17.23 2.23 -2.78
CA LYS A 48 -16.32 1.30 -2.09
C LYS A 48 -14.96 1.25 -2.76
N MET A 49 -14.92 1.23 -4.09
CA MET A 49 -13.66 1.26 -4.85
C MET A 49 -12.86 2.51 -4.54
N LYS A 50 -13.50 3.66 -4.49
CA LYS A 50 -12.85 4.93 -4.16
C LYS A 50 -12.21 4.87 -2.75
N VAL A 51 -12.95 4.37 -1.77
CA VAL A 51 -12.44 4.19 -0.41
C VAL A 51 -11.23 3.25 -0.39
N LEU A 52 -11.28 2.15 -1.14
CA LEU A 52 -10.18 1.20 -1.23
C LEU A 52 -8.94 1.81 -1.90
N VAL A 53 -9.13 2.58 -2.96
CA VAL A 53 -8.03 3.28 -3.65
C VAL A 53 -7.38 4.29 -2.70
N ASP A 54 -8.17 5.07 -1.96
CA ASP A 54 -7.67 6.02 -0.98
C ASP A 54 -6.85 5.31 0.12
N LYS A 55 -7.32 4.15 0.57
CA LYS A 55 -6.59 3.34 1.56
C LYS A 55 -5.29 2.78 1.01
N ILE A 56 -5.28 2.34 -0.24
CA ILE A 56 -4.06 1.86 -0.91
C ILE A 56 -3.03 2.99 -0.99
N GLU A 57 -3.44 4.19 -1.35
CA GLU A 57 -2.56 5.36 -1.40
C GLU A 57 -2.01 5.71 -0.02
N GLU A 58 -2.85 5.64 1.02
CA GLU A 58 -2.44 5.85 2.40
C GLU A 58 -1.40 4.82 2.84
N TYR A 59 -1.64 3.54 2.57
CA TYR A 59 -0.69 2.47 2.91
C TYR A 59 0.62 2.58 2.14
N ARG A 60 0.58 2.99 0.88
CA ARG A 60 1.80 3.26 0.10
C ARG A 60 2.61 4.40 0.70
N GLY A 61 1.94 5.45 1.16
CA GLY A 61 2.60 6.56 1.87
C GLY A 61 3.29 6.11 3.13
N VAL A 62 2.64 5.27 3.93
CA VAL A 62 3.21 4.67 5.15
C VAL A 62 4.39 3.77 4.81
N GLU A 63 4.25 2.91 3.79
CA GLU A 63 5.32 2.02 3.33
C GLU A 63 6.55 2.81 2.88
N ASP A 64 6.37 3.86 2.09
CA ASP A 64 7.47 4.73 1.65
C ASP A 64 8.15 5.44 2.82
N GLY A 65 7.36 5.90 3.80
CA GLY A 65 7.88 6.50 5.03
C GLY A 65 8.70 5.51 5.84
N MET A 66 8.22 4.29 5.99
CA MET A 66 8.95 3.21 6.69
C MET A 66 10.25 2.85 5.97
N ARG A 67 10.20 2.77 4.65
CA ARG A 67 11.40 2.49 3.83
C ARG A 67 12.46 3.57 4.01
N ARG A 68 12.07 4.84 3.97
CA ARG A 68 12.98 5.97 4.22
C ARG A 68 13.54 5.94 5.64
N ALA A 69 12.72 5.64 6.62
CA ALA A 69 13.16 5.52 8.01
C ALA A 69 14.19 4.40 8.20
N LEU A 70 13.96 3.25 7.57
CA LEU A 70 14.89 2.12 7.59
C LEU A 70 16.22 2.49 6.91
N MET A 71 16.17 3.16 5.77
CA MET A 71 17.38 3.62 5.09
C MET A 71 18.17 4.61 5.94
N SER A 72 17.48 5.56 6.59
CA SER A 72 18.10 6.50 7.52
C SER A 72 18.73 5.77 8.72
N ALA A 73 18.01 4.80 9.28
CA ALA A 73 18.52 4.01 10.39
C ALA A 73 19.77 3.22 10.01
N GLN A 74 19.80 2.62 8.82
CA GLN A 74 20.97 1.92 8.30
C GLN A 74 22.17 2.85 8.13
N THR A 75 21.93 4.05 7.59
CA THR A 75 22.98 5.06 7.42
C THR A 75 23.53 5.50 8.77
N ILE A 76 22.67 5.78 9.74
CA ILE A 76 23.07 6.15 11.10
C ILE A 76 23.85 5.02 11.77
N ALA A 77 23.40 3.79 11.63
CA ALA A 77 24.09 2.61 12.18
C ALA A 77 25.49 2.47 11.58
N GLN A 78 25.62 2.62 10.27
CA GLN A 78 26.91 2.52 9.59
C GLN A 78 27.85 3.64 10.03
N ASP A 79 27.37 4.87 10.11
CA ASP A 79 28.15 6.02 10.57
C ASP A 79 28.60 5.84 12.02
N THR A 80 27.73 5.30 12.88
CA THR A 80 28.05 5.00 14.28
C THR A 80 29.17 3.95 14.39
N ILE A 81 29.08 2.89 13.58
CA ILE A 81 30.11 1.85 13.52
C ILE A 81 31.44 2.44 13.05
N ASP A 82 31.42 3.25 11.99
CA ASP A 82 32.62 3.87 11.43
C ASP A 82 33.28 4.82 12.43
N LYS A 83 32.51 5.63 13.13
CA LYS A 83 32.99 6.50 14.20
C LYS A 83 33.60 5.71 15.36
N ALA A 84 32.93 4.63 15.79
CA ALA A 84 33.42 3.78 16.84
C ALA A 84 34.75 3.13 16.49
N LYS A 85 34.89 2.65 15.25
CA LYS A 85 36.16 2.07 14.75
C LYS A 85 37.27 3.12 14.74
N LYS A 86 36.96 4.32 14.28
CA LYS A 86 37.93 5.42 14.22
C LYS A 86 38.39 5.81 15.63
N GLU A 87 37.47 5.92 16.58
CA GLU A 87 37.79 6.21 17.98
C GLU A 87 38.62 5.09 18.61
N ALA A 88 38.27 3.84 18.34
CA ALA A 88 39.03 2.70 18.83
C ALA A 88 40.47 2.73 18.29
N ASP A 89 40.65 3.00 17.01
CA ASP A 89 41.94 3.12 16.38
C ASP A 89 42.78 4.26 16.98
N GLN A 90 42.13 5.40 17.25
CA GLN A 90 42.79 6.54 17.91
C GLN A 90 43.22 6.22 19.35
N ILE A 91 42.34 5.53 20.09
CA ILE A 91 42.65 5.10 21.47
C ILE A 91 43.83 4.14 21.47
N VAL A 92 43.82 3.17 20.57
CA VAL A 92 44.91 2.20 20.46
C VAL A 92 46.21 2.90 20.04
N SER A 93 46.17 3.79 19.06
CA SER A 93 47.35 4.54 18.63
C SER A 93 47.89 5.43 19.74
N SER A 94 47.06 6.12 20.48
CA SER A 94 47.45 6.99 21.60
C SER A 94 48.07 6.16 22.75
N ALA A 95 47.47 5.02 23.08
CA ALA A 95 47.98 4.14 24.10
C ALA A 95 49.34 3.55 23.73
N LYS A 96 49.50 3.20 22.44
CA LYS A 96 50.75 2.70 21.88
C LYS A 96 51.86 3.74 21.96
N ASN A 97 51.58 4.98 21.58
CA ASN A 97 52.50 6.10 21.64
C ASN A 97 52.93 6.40 23.09
N GLU A 98 51.98 6.41 24.03
CA GLU A 98 52.25 6.62 25.45
C GLU A 98 53.15 5.49 26.01
N THR A 99 52.88 4.25 25.64
CA THR A 99 53.67 3.10 26.05
C THR A 99 55.09 3.20 25.50
N GLU A 100 55.23 3.53 24.21
CA GLU A 100 56.54 3.72 23.59
C GLU A 100 57.35 4.83 24.26
N ASN A 101 56.68 5.98 24.55
CA ASN A 101 57.33 7.09 25.23
C ASN A 101 57.76 6.71 26.66
N LYS A 102 56.93 5.99 27.40
CA LYS A 102 57.29 5.49 28.75
C LYS A 102 58.43 4.51 28.71
N VAL A 103 58.48 3.59 27.77
CA VAL A 103 59.58 2.67 27.57
C VAL A 103 60.86 3.42 27.25
N LYS A 104 60.79 4.41 26.36
CA LYS A 104 61.93 5.23 26.02
C LYS A 104 62.46 6.01 27.21
N ASP A 105 61.58 6.64 27.98
CA ASP A 105 61.96 7.36 29.20
C ASP A 105 62.62 6.46 30.24
N THR A 106 62.09 5.25 30.40
CA THR A 106 62.66 4.26 31.29
C THR A 106 64.06 3.80 30.81
N GLN A 107 64.23 3.61 29.52
CA GLN A 107 65.52 3.29 28.92
C GLN A 107 66.56 4.42 29.11
N ASP A 108 66.11 5.68 28.93
CA ASP A 108 66.95 6.83 29.11
C ASP A 108 67.39 6.98 30.60
N GLU A 109 66.50 6.67 31.56
CA GLU A 109 66.80 6.65 33.00
C GLU A 109 67.86 5.58 33.36
N ILE A 110 67.75 4.42 32.72
CA ILE A 110 68.67 3.31 32.97
C ILE A 110 70.04 3.57 32.35
N ALA A 111 70.02 4.22 31.21
CA ALA A 111 71.29 4.57 30.53
C ALA A 111 71.97 5.73 31.26
#